data_ff3e11b27748e3e7c6c6a27071472022
#
_entry.id   ff3e11b27748e3e7c6c6a27071472022
#
_cell.length_a   1.000
_cell.length_b   1.000
_cell.length_c   1.000
_cell.angle_alpha   90.00
_cell.angle_beta   90.00
_cell.angle_gamma   90.00
#
_symmetry.space_group_name_H-M   'P 1'
#
loop_
_entity.id
_entity.type
_entity.pdbx_description
1 polymer ?
#
loop_
_entity_poly.entity_id
_entity_poly.type
_entity_poly.pdbx_seq_one_letter_code
_entity_poly.pdbx_strand_id
1 'polypeptide(L)'
;MHGQVQALASAMIDADEVVKQLRIQPKFLADSQWNYLQKLTDRVYKGASKRLVLRFPQLTPADSQLCMLIRLHFSNAQIATLIAVSPTSVSQQKFRLKKRMMQADGRLFADGETLEGVIGSC
;
A
#
# COMPACT_ATOMS: atom_id res chain seq x y z
N MET A 1 -13.43 -17.59 -5.68
CA MET A 1 -13.21 -16.70 -6.83
C MET A 1 -12.43 -15.45 -6.48
N HIS A 2 -12.79 -14.73 -5.43
CA HIS A 2 -12.01 -13.57 -5.01
C HIS A 2 -10.55 -13.92 -4.68
N GLY A 3 -10.31 -15.08 -4.06
CA GLY A 3 -8.97 -15.51 -3.70
C GLY A 3 -8.07 -15.78 -4.90
N GLN A 4 -8.62 -16.30 -5.99
CA GLN A 4 -7.85 -16.57 -7.22
C GLN A 4 -7.44 -15.29 -7.93
N VAL A 5 -8.32 -14.29 -8.01
CA VAL A 5 -8.02 -13.00 -8.62
C VAL A 5 -6.93 -12.28 -7.82
N GLN A 6 -7.03 -12.29 -6.49
CA GLN A 6 -6.02 -11.67 -5.64
C GLN A 6 -4.69 -12.41 -5.70
N ALA A 7 -4.71 -13.74 -5.79
CA ALA A 7 -3.49 -14.54 -5.92
C ALA A 7 -2.78 -14.26 -7.25
N LEU A 8 -3.52 -14.13 -8.35
CA LEU A 8 -2.96 -13.78 -9.65
C LEU A 8 -2.39 -12.36 -9.64
N ALA A 9 -3.12 -11.40 -9.03
CA ALA A 9 -2.65 -10.03 -8.91
C ALA A 9 -1.35 -9.97 -8.09
N SER A 10 -1.29 -10.65 -6.95
CA SER A 10 -0.08 -10.73 -6.13
C SER A 10 1.08 -11.36 -6.91
N ALA A 11 0.82 -12.41 -7.68
CA ALA A 11 1.85 -13.04 -8.52
C ALA A 11 2.38 -12.07 -9.59
N MET A 12 1.52 -11.25 -10.18
CA MET A 12 1.93 -10.23 -11.16
C MET A 12 2.82 -9.16 -10.51
N ILE A 13 2.49 -8.73 -9.30
CA ILE A 13 3.32 -7.79 -8.54
C ILE A 13 4.68 -8.44 -8.22
N ASP A 14 4.68 -9.67 -7.72
CA ASP A 14 5.90 -10.38 -7.34
C ASP A 14 6.79 -10.67 -8.55
N ALA A 15 6.22 -10.78 -9.75
CA ALA A 15 6.96 -10.99 -11.00
C ALA A 15 7.51 -9.68 -11.61
N ASP A 16 7.06 -8.52 -11.15
CA ASP A 16 7.49 -7.24 -11.70
C ASP A 16 8.96 -6.97 -11.37
N GLU A 17 9.76 -6.65 -12.39
CA GLU A 17 11.19 -6.47 -12.23
C GLU A 17 11.55 -5.28 -11.34
N VAL A 18 10.82 -4.18 -11.44
CA VAL A 18 11.07 -2.98 -10.61
C VAL A 18 10.76 -3.29 -9.15
N VAL A 19 9.64 -3.96 -8.88
CA VAL A 19 9.26 -4.37 -7.52
C VAL A 19 10.30 -5.33 -6.95
N LYS A 20 10.72 -6.34 -7.70
CA LYS A 20 11.77 -7.27 -7.28
C LYS A 20 13.05 -6.55 -6.90
N GLN A 21 13.50 -5.64 -7.75
CA GLN A 21 14.73 -4.88 -7.54
C GLN A 21 14.63 -4.02 -6.28
N LEU A 22 13.51 -3.35 -6.08
CA LEU A 22 13.28 -2.52 -4.90
C LEU A 22 13.15 -3.33 -3.61
N ARG A 23 12.72 -4.59 -3.68
CA ARG A 23 12.71 -5.49 -2.51
C ARG A 23 14.12 -5.96 -2.15
N ILE A 24 14.95 -6.26 -3.15
CA ILE A 24 16.32 -6.74 -2.93
C ILE A 24 17.24 -5.60 -2.49
N GLN A 25 17.15 -4.45 -3.16
CA GLN A 25 17.94 -3.26 -2.87
C GLN A 25 17.02 -2.05 -2.77
N PRO A 26 16.33 -1.87 -1.63
CA PRO A 26 15.49 -0.70 -1.43
C PRO A 26 16.31 0.59 -1.49
N LYS A 27 15.76 1.61 -2.13
CA LYS A 27 16.36 2.94 -2.20
C LYS A 27 15.27 3.99 -2.22
N PHE A 28 15.62 5.23 -1.90
CA PHE A 28 14.68 6.35 -1.95
C PHE A 28 14.06 6.48 -3.35
N LEU A 29 12.73 6.54 -3.40
CA LEU A 29 11.98 6.56 -4.66
C LEU A 29 12.02 7.94 -5.30
N ALA A 30 12.42 7.99 -6.58
CA ALA A 30 12.27 9.18 -7.42
C ALA A 30 10.83 9.27 -7.93
N ASP A 31 10.43 10.47 -8.40
CA ASP A 31 9.08 10.72 -8.90
C ASP A 31 8.68 9.77 -10.03
N SER A 32 9.60 9.47 -10.94
CA SER A 32 9.35 8.53 -12.04
C SER A 32 9.05 7.12 -11.54
N GLN A 33 9.69 6.70 -10.44
CA GLN A 33 9.44 5.40 -9.83
C GLN A 33 8.09 5.37 -9.12
N TRP A 34 7.72 6.46 -8.43
CA TRP A 34 6.37 6.59 -7.85
C TRP A 34 5.30 6.46 -8.93
N ASN A 35 5.47 7.15 -10.05
CA ASN A 35 4.53 7.08 -11.18
C ASN A 35 4.44 5.66 -11.75
N TYR A 36 5.57 4.99 -11.91
CA TYR A 36 5.62 3.61 -12.38
C TYR A 36 4.84 2.69 -11.45
N LEU A 37 5.11 2.76 -10.13
CA LEU A 37 4.46 1.91 -9.14
C LEU A 37 2.96 2.18 -9.06
N GLN A 38 2.53 3.44 -9.17
CA GLN A 38 1.12 3.80 -9.18
C GLN A 38 0.42 3.20 -10.40
N LYS A 39 1.00 3.32 -11.59
CA LYS A 39 0.44 2.75 -12.81
C LYS A 39 0.38 1.22 -12.73
N LEU A 40 1.41 0.60 -12.19
CA LEU A 40 1.44 -0.85 -11.97
C LEU A 40 0.30 -1.28 -11.05
N THR A 41 0.17 -0.61 -9.90
CA THR A 41 -0.86 -0.90 -8.90
C THR A 41 -2.25 -0.76 -9.50
N ASP A 42 -2.51 0.33 -10.22
CA ASP A 42 -3.81 0.60 -10.83
C ASP A 42 -4.14 -0.37 -11.96
N ARG A 43 -3.13 -0.83 -12.69
CA ARG A 43 -3.31 -1.83 -13.74
C ARG A 43 -3.63 -3.21 -13.15
N VAL A 44 -2.87 -3.64 -12.16
CA VAL A 44 -3.01 -4.97 -11.55
C VAL A 44 -4.27 -5.08 -10.69
N TYR A 45 -4.54 -4.04 -9.89
CA TYR A 45 -5.70 -3.98 -9.00
C TYR A 45 -6.82 -3.08 -9.52
N LYS A 46 -6.84 -2.79 -10.80
CA LYS A 46 -7.93 -2.10 -11.54
C LYS A 46 -8.43 -0.82 -10.84
N GLY A 47 -7.61 0.23 -10.87
CA GLY A 47 -7.99 1.54 -10.33
C GLY A 47 -7.99 1.61 -8.81
N ALA A 48 -7.09 0.86 -8.16
CA ALA A 48 -7.00 0.79 -6.71
C ALA A 48 -6.84 2.17 -6.05
N SER A 49 -6.02 3.06 -6.64
CA SER A 49 -5.79 4.41 -6.11
C SER A 49 -7.09 5.20 -6.05
N LYS A 50 -7.89 5.15 -7.10
CA LYS A 50 -9.17 5.86 -7.17
C LYS A 50 -10.18 5.30 -6.17
N ARG A 51 -10.27 3.97 -6.07
CA ARG A 51 -11.18 3.33 -5.11
C ARG A 51 -10.83 3.67 -3.68
N LEU A 52 -9.53 3.74 -3.36
CA LEU A 52 -9.06 4.12 -2.03
C LEU A 52 -9.51 5.54 -1.67
N VAL A 53 -9.31 6.50 -2.59
CA VAL A 53 -9.71 7.89 -2.38
C VAL A 53 -11.23 8.03 -2.23
N LEU A 54 -12.00 7.26 -3.00
CA LEU A 54 -13.47 7.28 -2.88
C LEU A 54 -13.94 6.72 -1.54
N ARG A 55 -13.29 5.68 -1.03
CA ARG A 55 -13.64 5.08 0.26
C ARG A 55 -13.16 5.92 1.44
N PHE A 56 -11.97 6.51 1.33
CA PHE A 56 -11.34 7.28 2.40
C PHE A 56 -10.88 8.64 1.89
N PRO A 57 -11.81 9.58 1.61
CA PRO A 57 -11.46 10.86 0.98
C PRO A 57 -10.59 11.76 1.88
N GLN A 58 -10.52 11.49 3.18
CA GLN A 58 -9.73 12.27 4.14
C GLN A 58 -8.25 11.87 4.16
N LEU A 59 -7.84 10.83 3.46
CA LEU A 59 -6.44 10.42 3.42
C LEU A 59 -5.57 11.45 2.73
N THR A 60 -4.39 11.71 3.30
CA THR A 60 -3.41 12.61 2.70
C THR A 60 -2.72 11.91 1.52
N PRO A 61 -2.03 12.67 0.61
CA PRO A 61 -1.20 12.03 -0.41
C PRO A 61 -0.16 11.06 0.15
N ALA A 62 0.44 11.40 1.31
CA ALA A 62 1.40 10.52 1.98
C ALA A 62 0.72 9.23 2.45
N ASP A 63 -0.50 9.30 2.97
CA ASP A 63 -1.28 8.12 3.35
C ASP A 63 -1.55 7.24 2.13
N SER A 64 -1.92 7.82 1.01
CA SER A 64 -2.19 7.09 -0.24
C SER A 64 -0.94 6.39 -0.76
N GLN A 65 0.22 7.04 -0.68
CA GLN A 65 1.49 6.44 -1.06
C GLN A 65 1.84 5.26 -0.15
N LEU A 66 1.64 5.41 1.15
CA LEU A 66 1.87 4.33 2.11
C LEU A 66 0.95 3.13 1.81
N CYS A 67 -0.33 3.37 1.56
CA CYS A 67 -1.27 2.33 1.17
C CYS A 67 -0.81 1.57 -0.08
N MET A 68 -0.30 2.29 -1.08
CA MET A 68 0.22 1.68 -2.30
C MET A 68 1.39 0.75 -2.00
N LEU A 69 2.35 1.20 -1.19
CA LEU A 69 3.52 0.38 -0.83
C LEU A 69 3.10 -0.85 -0.03
N ILE A 70 2.14 -0.72 0.86
CA ILE A 70 1.56 -1.85 1.58
C ILE A 70 0.90 -2.83 0.59
N ARG A 71 0.15 -2.31 -0.36
CA ARG A 71 -0.53 -3.12 -1.39
C ARG A 71 0.46 -3.88 -2.27
N LEU A 72 1.65 -3.32 -2.47
CA LEU A 72 2.73 -3.95 -3.23
C LEU A 72 3.57 -4.90 -2.37
N HIS A 73 3.16 -5.15 -1.13
CA HIS A 73 3.76 -6.10 -0.20
C HIS A 73 5.21 -5.78 0.20
N PHE A 74 5.55 -4.50 0.27
CA PHE A 74 6.82 -4.09 0.86
C PHE A 74 6.77 -4.21 2.38
N SER A 75 7.85 -4.68 2.99
CA SER A 75 8.00 -4.75 4.44
C SER A 75 8.20 -3.35 5.04
N ASN A 76 8.03 -3.23 6.36
CA ASN A 76 8.29 -1.95 7.05
C ASN A 76 9.72 -1.47 6.82
N ALA A 77 10.71 -2.37 6.87
CA ALA A 77 12.10 -2.02 6.61
C ALA A 77 12.31 -1.52 5.18
N GLN A 78 11.69 -2.18 4.20
CA GLN A 78 11.76 -1.75 2.80
C GLN A 78 11.09 -0.38 2.62
N ILE A 79 9.88 -0.20 3.15
CA ILE A 79 9.16 1.07 3.07
C ILE A 79 9.99 2.20 3.69
N ALA A 80 10.61 1.96 4.84
CA ALA A 80 11.44 2.95 5.51
C ALA A 80 12.52 3.50 4.58
N THR A 81 13.21 2.63 3.86
CA THR A 81 14.23 3.03 2.88
C THR A 81 13.61 3.75 1.69
N LEU A 82 12.49 3.24 1.16
CA LEU A 82 11.82 3.81 -0.02
C LEU A 82 11.35 5.26 0.21
N ILE A 83 10.93 5.59 1.43
CA ILE A 83 10.45 6.93 1.77
C ILE A 83 11.43 7.70 2.67
N ALA A 84 12.62 7.17 2.90
CA ALA A 84 13.72 7.81 3.66
C ALA A 84 13.34 8.18 5.09
N VAL A 85 12.73 7.25 5.83
CA VAL A 85 12.42 7.39 7.25
C VAL A 85 12.89 6.15 8.02
N SER A 86 12.81 6.18 9.35
CA SER A 86 13.12 5.00 10.16
C SER A 86 11.99 3.98 10.11
N PRO A 87 12.28 2.67 10.36
CA PRO A 87 11.22 1.67 10.49
C PRO A 87 10.20 2.01 11.58
N THR A 88 10.63 2.62 12.68
CA THR A 88 9.72 3.11 13.73
C THR A 88 8.75 4.14 13.20
N SER A 89 9.23 5.07 12.36
CA SER A 89 8.37 6.07 11.72
C SER A 89 7.34 5.42 10.81
N VAL A 90 7.69 4.36 10.08
CA VAL A 90 6.73 3.61 9.25
C VAL A 90 5.63 3.03 10.13
N SER A 91 5.98 2.41 11.25
CA SER A 91 4.99 1.85 12.19
C SER A 91 4.06 2.92 12.72
N GLN A 92 4.59 4.10 13.07
CA GLN A 92 3.79 5.24 13.53
C GLN A 92 2.86 5.76 12.43
N GLN A 93 3.35 5.84 11.20
CA GLN A 93 2.52 6.27 10.06
C GLN A 93 1.39 5.28 9.80
N LYS A 94 1.65 3.98 9.87
CA LYS A 94 0.63 2.94 9.75
C LYS A 94 -0.43 3.06 10.84
N PHE A 95 -0.02 3.35 12.06
CA PHE A 95 -0.94 3.54 13.19
C PHE A 95 -1.86 4.75 12.96
N ARG A 96 -1.31 5.87 12.50
CA ARG A 96 -2.09 7.07 12.17
C ARG A 96 -3.05 6.83 11.01
N LEU A 97 -2.59 6.11 9.98
CA LEU A 97 -3.41 5.73 8.83
C LEU A 97 -4.61 4.91 9.28
N LYS A 98 -4.37 3.91 10.14
CA LYS A 98 -5.42 3.08 10.71
C LYS A 98 -6.47 3.92 11.45
N LYS A 99 -6.03 4.88 12.27
CA LYS A 99 -6.93 5.79 12.98
C LYS A 99 -7.77 6.64 12.03
N ARG A 100 -7.19 7.17 10.95
CA ARG A 100 -7.94 7.95 9.96
C ARG A 100 -8.99 7.11 9.26
N MET A 101 -8.67 5.86 8.92
CA MET A 101 -9.64 4.94 8.35
C MET A 101 -10.79 4.65 9.31
N MET A 102 -10.49 4.47 10.60
CA MET A 102 -11.51 4.27 11.63
C MET A 102 -12.42 5.49 11.82
N GLN A 103 -11.92 6.68 11.58
CA GLN A 103 -12.75 7.90 11.61
C GLN A 103 -13.79 7.90 10.49
N ALA A 104 -13.44 7.32 9.33
CA ALA A 104 -14.38 7.20 8.21
C ALA A 104 -15.37 6.05 8.42
N ASP A 105 -14.93 4.95 9.03
CA ASP A 105 -15.78 3.79 9.34
C ASP A 105 -15.29 3.16 10.64
N GLY A 106 -16.01 3.45 11.73
CA GLY A 106 -15.67 2.98 13.08
C GLY A 106 -15.75 1.46 13.25
N ARG A 107 -16.32 0.72 12.29
CA ARG A 107 -16.41 -0.73 12.36
C ARG A 107 -15.14 -1.41 11.84
N LEU A 108 -14.27 -0.67 11.14
CA LEU A 108 -13.01 -1.23 10.65
C LEU A 108 -12.14 -1.66 11.82
N PHE A 109 -11.43 -2.76 11.62
CA PHE A 109 -10.50 -3.35 12.61
C PHE A 109 -11.17 -3.91 13.87
N ALA A 110 -12.51 -3.90 13.96
CA ALA A 110 -13.23 -4.38 15.14
C ALA A 110 -13.06 -5.88 15.36
N ASP A 111 -12.96 -6.67 14.30
CA ASP A 111 -12.84 -8.13 14.35
C ASP A 111 -11.39 -8.61 14.20
N GLY A 112 -10.42 -7.80 14.58
CA GLY A 112 -9.01 -8.17 14.44
C GLY A 112 -8.46 -8.04 13.02
N GLU A 113 -9.16 -7.31 12.16
CA GLU A 113 -8.68 -7.04 10.80
C GLU A 113 -7.34 -6.31 10.83
N THR A 114 -6.44 -6.68 9.92
CA THR A 114 -5.17 -5.99 9.75
C THR A 114 -5.31 -4.81 8.80
N LEU A 115 -4.38 -3.85 8.93
CA LEU A 115 -4.31 -2.73 7.98
C LEU A 115 -4.12 -3.24 6.55
N GLU A 116 -3.24 -4.20 6.35
CA GLU A 116 -2.97 -4.84 5.07
C GLU A 116 -4.24 -5.48 4.49
N GLY A 117 -5.03 -6.14 5.33
CA GLY A 117 -6.29 -6.76 4.93
C GLY A 117 -7.33 -5.75 4.48
N VAL A 118 -7.48 -4.65 5.22
CA VAL A 118 -8.43 -3.57 4.87
C VAL A 118 -8.02 -2.89 3.57
N ILE A 119 -6.74 -2.56 3.41
CA ILE A 119 -6.22 -1.97 2.16
C ILE A 119 -6.42 -2.95 1.00
N GLY A 120 -6.16 -4.21 1.21
CA GLY A 120 -6.34 -5.25 0.20
C GLY A 120 -7.78 -5.46 -0.26
N SER A 121 -8.76 -5.05 0.55
CA SER A 121 -10.18 -5.17 0.21
C SER A 121 -10.76 -3.93 -0.48
N CYS A 122 -9.98 -2.88 -0.61
CA CYS A 122 -10.43 -1.64 -1.27
C CYS A 122 -10.58 -1.79 -2.77
#